data_b582c752f24b3decbc98b2ebe96ee814
#
_entry.id   b582c752f24b3decbc98b2ebe96ee814
#
_cell.length_a   1.000
_cell.length_b   1.000
_cell.length_c   1.000
_cell.angle_alpha   90.00
_cell.angle_beta   90.00
_cell.angle_gamma   90.00
#
_symmetry.space_group_name_H-M   'P 1'
#
loop_
_entity.id
_entity.type
_entity.pdbx_description
1 polymer ?
#
loop_
_entity_poly.entity_id
_entity_poly.type
_entity_poly.pdbx_seq_one_letter_code
_entity_poly.pdbx_strand_id
1 'polypeptide(L)'
;MSNYTKITKKELLNLIIGNEYEEPVNYSYVELGVRKGLIDFLKDDHIQVEGAFSANEKLYVVYSKIATPDEIETVKGKGIFDKLKVYGSSGKYKGVVDGEGISVFPNIYHSVLPFMNDIIKIEGKGNKFGLKKLSGEVILATKYDRIDSLCELVFAVTLEGKLGFMNLKGETVIPFDYDAFDEEVAFYNGLACVNKSRDDGSYQFGYIDHSNMVVIPFQFSGAQTFKDKDYIENWITYPAGGDKSYTRDTYKLALDGTIIMVDSE
;
A
#
# COMPACT_ATOMS: atom_id res chain seq x y z
N MET A 1 -13.88 0.11 -1.51
CA MET A 1 -12.74 -0.41 -0.72
C MET A 1 -12.71 -1.92 -0.92
N SER A 2 -11.58 -2.50 -1.31
CA SER A 2 -11.45 -3.96 -1.39
C SER A 2 -11.44 -4.52 0.02
N ASN A 3 -12.37 -5.42 0.33
CA ASN A 3 -12.47 -6.04 1.66
C ASN A 3 -11.40 -7.14 1.78
N TYR A 4 -10.15 -6.74 2.02
CA TYR A 4 -9.11 -7.71 2.35
C TYR A 4 -9.31 -8.21 3.77
N THR A 5 -9.48 -9.52 3.90
CA THR A 5 -9.64 -10.19 5.20
C THR A 5 -8.48 -11.14 5.41
N LYS A 6 -7.74 -10.97 6.52
CA LYS A 6 -6.82 -12.01 6.97
C LYS A 6 -7.66 -13.20 7.42
N ILE A 7 -7.48 -14.34 6.76
CA ILE A 7 -8.25 -15.55 7.01
C ILE A 7 -7.30 -16.75 6.91
N THR A 8 -7.48 -17.72 7.80
CA THR A 8 -6.73 -18.97 7.72
C THR A 8 -7.32 -19.89 6.65
N LYS A 9 -6.51 -20.83 6.17
CA LYS A 9 -6.93 -21.87 5.22
C LYS A 9 -8.15 -22.66 5.73
N LYS A 10 -8.16 -23.01 7.02
CA LYS A 10 -9.28 -23.73 7.65
C LYS A 10 -10.55 -22.88 7.67
N GLU A 11 -10.45 -21.63 8.06
CA GLU A 11 -11.59 -20.70 8.08
C GLU A 11 -12.14 -20.48 6.67
N LEU A 12 -11.26 -20.30 5.67
CA LEU A 12 -11.68 -20.13 4.28
C LEU A 12 -12.38 -21.39 3.76
N LEU A 13 -11.82 -22.57 3.99
CA LEU A 13 -12.46 -23.83 3.61
C LEU A 13 -13.82 -24.01 4.28
N ASN A 14 -13.94 -23.70 5.57
CA ASN A 14 -15.22 -23.76 6.28
C ASN A 14 -16.25 -22.78 5.69
N LEU A 15 -15.83 -21.59 5.27
CA LEU A 15 -16.71 -20.61 4.62
C LEU A 15 -17.17 -21.07 3.23
N ILE A 16 -16.32 -21.78 2.48
CA ILE A 16 -16.60 -22.25 1.11
C ILE A 16 -17.45 -23.55 1.13
N ILE A 17 -17.08 -24.52 1.95
CA ILE A 17 -17.66 -25.86 1.95
C ILE A 17 -18.85 -25.95 2.93
N GLY A 18 -18.92 -25.05 3.92
CA GLY A 18 -19.79 -25.15 5.08
C GLY A 18 -19.18 -26.00 6.17
N ASN A 19 -19.58 -25.78 7.41
CA ASN A 19 -19.28 -26.71 8.48
C ASN A 19 -20.15 -27.95 8.28
N GLU A 20 -19.58 -29.15 8.30
CA GLU A 20 -20.34 -30.43 8.20
C GLU A 20 -21.41 -30.61 9.29
N TYR A 21 -21.50 -29.65 10.23
CA TYR A 21 -22.35 -29.84 11.44
C TYR A 21 -23.29 -28.67 11.80
N GLU A 22 -23.16 -27.44 11.28
CA GLU A 22 -24.12 -26.38 11.65
C GLU A 22 -24.25 -25.30 10.58
N GLU A 23 -25.45 -25.21 10.00
CA GLU A 23 -26.09 -24.10 9.26
C GLU A 23 -25.45 -23.52 7.95
N PRO A 24 -26.27 -22.87 7.13
CA PRO A 24 -26.03 -22.81 5.69
C PRO A 24 -24.82 -21.97 5.31
N VAL A 25 -24.13 -22.51 4.32
CA VAL A 25 -23.11 -21.84 3.48
C VAL A 25 -23.32 -20.33 3.44
N ASN A 26 -22.28 -19.57 3.75
CA ASN A 26 -22.30 -18.14 3.49
C ASN A 26 -22.45 -17.89 1.99
N TYR A 27 -23.68 -17.65 1.53
CA TYR A 27 -24.08 -17.48 0.14
C TYR A 27 -23.23 -16.48 -0.62
N SER A 28 -22.59 -15.52 0.07
CA SER A 28 -21.74 -14.50 -0.56
C SER A 28 -20.53 -15.09 -1.30
N TYR A 29 -19.96 -16.20 -0.83
CA TYR A 29 -18.84 -16.85 -1.52
C TYR A 29 -19.30 -17.78 -2.67
N VAL A 30 -20.46 -18.39 -2.55
CA VAL A 30 -21.09 -19.15 -3.66
C VAL A 30 -21.45 -18.20 -4.80
N GLU A 31 -21.97 -17.03 -4.48
CA GLU A 31 -22.24 -15.96 -5.45
C GLU A 31 -20.97 -15.43 -6.14
N LEU A 32 -19.81 -15.50 -5.49
CA LEU A 32 -18.51 -15.13 -6.04
C LEU A 32 -17.91 -16.17 -7.00
N GLY A 33 -18.64 -17.26 -7.31
CA GLY A 33 -18.21 -18.24 -8.30
C GLY A 33 -17.07 -19.16 -7.86
N VAL A 34 -16.99 -19.47 -6.57
CA VAL A 34 -16.00 -20.41 -6.03
C VAL A 34 -16.25 -21.80 -6.62
N ARG A 35 -15.23 -22.36 -7.27
CA ARG A 35 -15.32 -23.65 -7.95
C ARG A 35 -14.45 -24.72 -7.29
N LYS A 36 -14.69 -25.96 -7.70
CA LYS A 36 -13.93 -27.15 -7.25
C LYS A 36 -12.42 -26.96 -7.34
N GLY A 37 -11.92 -26.25 -8.36
CA GLY A 37 -10.50 -25.99 -8.54
C GLY A 37 -9.84 -25.24 -7.38
N LEU A 38 -10.52 -24.25 -6.79
CA LEU A 38 -10.00 -23.55 -5.59
C LEU A 38 -9.98 -24.50 -4.38
N ILE A 39 -11.02 -25.32 -4.20
CA ILE A 39 -11.04 -26.28 -3.10
C ILE A 39 -9.90 -27.27 -3.24
N ASP A 40 -9.67 -27.80 -4.43
CA ASP A 40 -8.57 -28.74 -4.70
C ASP A 40 -7.20 -28.07 -4.49
N PHE A 41 -7.04 -26.80 -4.90
CA PHE A 41 -5.84 -26.01 -4.63
C PHE A 41 -5.61 -25.82 -3.11
N LEU A 42 -6.66 -25.50 -2.36
CA LEU A 42 -6.58 -25.31 -0.90
C LEU A 42 -6.32 -26.59 -0.12
N LYS A 43 -6.58 -27.78 -0.69
CA LYS A 43 -6.28 -29.07 -0.05
C LYS A 43 -4.80 -29.43 -0.07
N ASP A 44 -3.99 -28.78 -0.91
CA ASP A 44 -2.52 -28.97 -0.92
C ASP A 44 -1.94 -28.49 0.40
N ASP A 45 -1.33 -29.39 1.19
CA ASP A 45 -0.77 -29.11 2.51
C ASP A 45 0.41 -28.13 2.48
N HIS A 46 1.03 -27.92 1.31
CA HIS A 46 2.10 -26.94 1.12
C HIS A 46 1.58 -25.53 0.91
N ILE A 47 0.27 -25.34 0.72
CA ILE A 47 -0.36 -24.03 0.57
C ILE A 47 -0.76 -23.48 1.94
N GLN A 48 -0.33 -22.25 2.21
CA GLN A 48 -0.79 -21.44 3.35
C GLN A 48 -1.60 -20.27 2.82
N VAL A 49 -2.77 -20.04 3.39
CA VAL A 49 -3.61 -18.88 3.07
C VAL A 49 -3.18 -17.70 3.93
N GLU A 50 -2.90 -16.57 3.28
CA GLU A 50 -2.48 -15.33 3.92
C GLU A 50 -3.64 -14.34 4.06
N GLY A 51 -4.65 -14.46 3.19
CA GLY A 51 -5.86 -13.66 3.19
C GLY A 51 -6.69 -13.87 1.94
N ALA A 52 -7.85 -13.25 1.92
CA ALA A 52 -8.76 -13.26 0.79
C ALA A 52 -9.39 -11.88 0.58
N PHE A 53 -9.79 -11.59 -0.63
CA PHE A 53 -10.50 -10.36 -0.98
C PHE A 53 -11.42 -10.59 -2.19
N SER A 54 -12.39 -9.70 -2.35
CA SER A 54 -13.24 -9.69 -3.54
C SER A 54 -12.91 -8.48 -4.43
N ALA A 55 -12.94 -8.70 -5.74
CA ALA A 55 -12.83 -7.65 -6.74
C ALA A 55 -13.66 -8.04 -7.96
N ASN A 56 -14.42 -7.10 -8.54
CA ASN A 56 -15.28 -7.35 -9.70
C ASN A 56 -16.17 -8.59 -9.51
N GLU A 57 -16.80 -8.73 -8.33
CA GLU A 57 -17.68 -9.85 -7.97
C GLU A 57 -17.02 -11.24 -8.01
N LYS A 58 -15.70 -11.29 -7.89
CA LYS A 58 -14.92 -12.54 -7.84
C LYS A 58 -14.09 -12.61 -6.57
N LEU A 59 -13.92 -13.84 -6.06
CA LEU A 59 -13.05 -14.14 -4.94
C LEU A 59 -11.60 -14.30 -5.42
N TYR A 60 -10.67 -13.76 -4.64
CA TYR A 60 -9.22 -13.94 -4.81
C TYR A 60 -8.60 -14.34 -3.47
N VAL A 61 -7.66 -15.28 -3.53
CA VAL A 61 -6.97 -15.79 -2.34
C VAL A 61 -5.49 -15.49 -2.46
N VAL A 62 -4.97 -14.79 -1.46
CA VAL A 62 -3.53 -14.56 -1.31
C VAL A 62 -2.95 -15.76 -0.57
N TYR A 63 -1.93 -16.38 -1.13
CA TYR A 63 -1.32 -17.57 -0.60
C TYR A 63 0.20 -17.48 -0.58
N SER A 64 0.83 -18.28 0.27
CA SER A 64 2.22 -18.66 0.18
C SER A 64 2.33 -20.18 0.03
N LYS A 65 3.42 -20.65 -0.60
CA LYS A 65 3.67 -22.07 -0.79
C LYS A 65 5.00 -22.44 -0.13
N ILE A 66 5.03 -23.58 0.55
CA ILE A 66 6.25 -24.19 1.08
C ILE A 66 6.73 -25.21 0.07
N ALA A 67 7.98 -25.07 -0.41
CA ALA A 67 8.57 -26.01 -1.35
C ALA A 67 8.75 -27.40 -0.69
N THR A 68 8.43 -28.43 -1.44
CA THR A 68 8.72 -29.79 -1.02
C THR A 68 10.22 -30.08 -1.07
N PRO A 69 10.74 -31.05 -0.28
CA PRO A 69 12.15 -31.46 -0.37
C PRO A 69 12.58 -31.82 -1.81
N ASP A 70 11.71 -32.49 -2.57
CA ASP A 70 11.98 -32.90 -3.94
C ASP A 70 12.07 -31.69 -4.89
N GLU A 71 11.20 -30.69 -4.75
CA GLU A 71 11.28 -29.44 -5.51
C GLU A 71 12.59 -28.69 -5.22
N ILE A 72 13.04 -28.68 -3.96
CA ILE A 72 14.31 -28.08 -3.54
C ILE A 72 15.50 -28.82 -4.17
N GLU A 73 15.45 -30.17 -4.18
CA GLU A 73 16.51 -31.00 -4.75
C GLU A 73 16.64 -30.79 -6.26
N THR A 74 15.53 -30.70 -6.99
CA THR A 74 15.54 -30.55 -8.47
C THR A 74 16.20 -29.26 -8.95
N VAL A 75 16.37 -28.23 -8.08
CA VAL A 75 16.99 -26.96 -8.44
C VAL A 75 18.40 -26.78 -7.85
N LYS A 76 18.89 -27.73 -7.06
CA LYS A 76 20.32 -27.77 -6.67
C LYS A 76 21.18 -27.79 -7.91
N GLY A 77 22.00 -26.76 -8.08
CA GLY A 77 22.91 -26.65 -9.25
C GLY A 77 22.35 -25.92 -10.47
N LYS A 78 21.06 -25.56 -10.48
CA LYS A 78 20.48 -24.78 -11.57
C LYS A 78 20.67 -23.27 -11.37
N GLY A 79 20.46 -22.51 -12.45
CA GLY A 79 20.62 -21.05 -12.47
C GLY A 79 19.71 -20.31 -11.49
N ILE A 80 19.99 -19.00 -11.30
CA ILE A 80 19.32 -18.15 -10.30
C ILE A 80 17.79 -18.07 -10.50
N PHE A 81 17.29 -18.17 -11.74
CA PHE A 81 15.87 -18.16 -12.07
C PHE A 81 15.13 -19.43 -11.62
N ASP A 82 15.77 -20.60 -11.74
CA ASP A 82 15.19 -21.86 -11.27
C ASP A 82 15.19 -21.92 -9.74
N LYS A 83 16.24 -21.39 -9.11
CA LYS A 83 16.29 -21.21 -7.66
C LYS A 83 15.22 -20.24 -7.17
N LEU A 84 14.95 -19.14 -7.87
CA LEU A 84 13.91 -18.18 -7.51
C LEU A 84 12.51 -18.80 -7.56
N LYS A 85 12.22 -19.68 -8.52
CA LYS A 85 10.93 -20.40 -8.55
C LYS A 85 10.71 -21.28 -7.33
N VAL A 86 11.76 -21.89 -6.80
CA VAL A 86 11.71 -22.79 -5.64
C VAL A 86 11.87 -22.04 -4.32
N TYR A 87 12.71 -21.00 -4.28
CA TYR A 87 12.81 -20.13 -3.10
C TYR A 87 11.57 -19.26 -2.90
N GLY A 88 10.80 -18.97 -3.97
CA GLY A 88 9.44 -18.48 -3.87
C GLY A 88 8.50 -19.40 -3.07
N SER A 89 8.86 -20.67 -2.98
CA SER A 89 8.14 -21.72 -2.23
C SER A 89 8.67 -21.93 -0.80
N SER A 90 9.32 -20.94 -0.19
CA SER A 90 9.81 -21.01 1.20
C SER A 90 8.81 -20.52 2.25
N GLY A 91 7.54 -20.29 1.87
CA GLY A 91 6.52 -19.66 2.72
C GLY A 91 6.71 -18.14 2.90
N LYS A 92 7.79 -17.55 2.34
CA LYS A 92 8.10 -16.11 2.46
C LYS A 92 7.49 -15.27 1.36
N TYR A 93 7.18 -15.89 0.20
CA TYR A 93 6.67 -15.17 -0.97
C TYR A 93 5.21 -15.50 -1.20
N LYS A 94 4.47 -14.50 -1.66
CA LYS A 94 3.02 -14.53 -1.83
C LYS A 94 2.64 -14.50 -3.30
N GLY A 95 1.55 -15.19 -3.61
CA GLY A 95 0.87 -15.19 -4.89
C GLY A 95 -0.62 -14.99 -4.71
N VAL A 96 -1.35 -14.98 -5.81
CA VAL A 96 -2.80 -14.86 -5.83
C VAL A 96 -3.38 -15.92 -6.77
N VAL A 97 -4.41 -16.61 -6.29
CA VAL A 97 -5.30 -17.43 -7.13
C VAL A 97 -6.71 -16.84 -7.12
N ASP A 98 -7.44 -17.08 -8.18
CA ASP A 98 -8.86 -16.71 -8.27
C ASP A 98 -9.78 -17.77 -7.61
N GLY A 99 -11.09 -17.53 -7.66
CA GLY A 99 -12.12 -18.44 -7.13
C GLY A 99 -12.17 -19.80 -7.84
N GLU A 100 -11.48 -19.98 -8.95
CA GLU A 100 -11.33 -21.24 -9.66
C GLU A 100 -10.03 -22.00 -9.29
N GLY A 101 -9.16 -21.39 -8.47
CA GLY A 101 -7.83 -21.90 -8.12
C GLY A 101 -6.78 -21.65 -9.20
N ILE A 102 -7.09 -20.78 -10.18
CA ILE A 102 -6.16 -20.43 -11.26
C ILE A 102 -5.20 -19.35 -10.77
N SER A 103 -3.90 -19.51 -11.02
CA SER A 103 -2.90 -18.53 -10.62
C SER A 103 -3.07 -17.22 -11.39
N VAL A 104 -3.34 -16.15 -10.65
CA VAL A 104 -3.40 -14.76 -11.14
C VAL A 104 -2.01 -14.13 -11.03
N PHE A 105 -1.38 -14.27 -9.86
CA PHE A 105 0.01 -13.90 -9.65
C PHE A 105 0.80 -15.07 -9.06
N PRO A 106 2.01 -15.36 -9.58
CA PRO A 106 2.87 -16.36 -9.00
C PRO A 106 3.36 -15.93 -7.60
N ASN A 107 3.71 -16.88 -6.75
CA ASN A 107 4.22 -16.64 -5.40
C ASN A 107 5.69 -16.17 -5.40
N ILE A 108 5.94 -14.98 -5.93
CA ILE A 108 7.28 -14.37 -6.04
C ILE A 108 7.38 -13.01 -5.34
N TYR A 109 6.30 -12.52 -4.75
CA TYR A 109 6.23 -11.20 -4.11
C TYR A 109 6.36 -11.33 -2.59
N HIS A 110 7.04 -10.38 -1.94
CA HIS A 110 7.12 -10.32 -0.48
C HIS A 110 5.77 -9.95 0.14
N SER A 111 5.03 -9.07 -0.54
CA SER A 111 3.68 -8.69 -0.14
C SER A 111 2.78 -8.53 -1.36
N VAL A 112 1.51 -8.85 -1.18
CA VAL A 112 0.44 -8.66 -2.16
C VAL A 112 -0.77 -8.15 -1.40
N LEU A 113 -1.18 -6.92 -1.67
CA LEU A 113 -2.27 -6.25 -0.97
C LEU A 113 -3.21 -5.59 -1.99
N PRO A 114 -4.52 -5.72 -1.83
CA PRO A 114 -5.47 -4.93 -2.58
C PRO A 114 -5.20 -3.44 -2.40
N PHE A 115 -5.19 -2.70 -3.50
CA PHE A 115 -5.01 -1.26 -3.49
C PHE A 115 -6.34 -0.55 -3.76
N MET A 116 -6.95 -0.86 -4.88
CA MET A 116 -8.28 -0.35 -5.25
C MET A 116 -8.90 -1.21 -6.35
N ASN A 117 -10.17 -1.58 -6.24
CA ASN A 117 -10.89 -2.42 -7.22
C ASN A 117 -10.09 -3.67 -7.61
N ASP A 118 -9.66 -3.75 -8.87
CA ASP A 118 -8.83 -4.82 -9.43
C ASP A 118 -7.31 -4.50 -9.42
N ILE A 119 -6.91 -3.42 -8.76
CA ILE A 119 -5.50 -3.00 -8.66
C ILE A 119 -4.91 -3.52 -7.36
N ILE A 120 -3.76 -4.15 -7.48
CA ILE A 120 -3.01 -4.80 -6.41
C ILE A 120 -1.67 -4.09 -6.23
N LYS A 121 -1.36 -3.73 -4.99
CA LYS A 121 -0.03 -3.29 -4.58
C LYS A 121 0.83 -4.51 -4.29
N ILE A 122 1.95 -4.61 -4.97
CA ILE A 122 2.92 -5.68 -4.82
C ILE A 122 4.23 -5.13 -4.28
N GLU A 123 4.85 -5.91 -3.40
CA GLU A 123 6.21 -5.67 -2.93
C GLU A 123 7.13 -6.75 -3.50
N GLY A 124 8.15 -6.31 -4.22
CA GLY A 124 9.14 -7.18 -4.84
C GLY A 124 10.49 -7.14 -4.12
N LYS A 125 11.52 -7.54 -4.85
CA LYS A 125 12.90 -7.56 -4.34
C LYS A 125 13.36 -6.15 -3.92
N GLY A 126 14.07 -6.09 -2.79
CA GLY A 126 14.67 -4.85 -2.28
C GLY A 126 13.64 -3.89 -1.65
N ASN A 127 12.53 -4.43 -1.14
CA ASN A 127 11.43 -3.66 -0.53
C ASN A 127 10.90 -2.57 -1.46
N LYS A 128 10.82 -2.87 -2.76
CA LYS A 128 10.28 -1.96 -3.76
C LYS A 128 8.84 -2.33 -4.11
N PHE A 129 8.02 -1.33 -4.26
CA PHE A 129 6.59 -1.44 -4.51
C PHE A 129 6.24 -1.14 -5.97
N GLY A 130 5.17 -1.75 -6.43
CA GLY A 130 4.54 -1.51 -7.73
C GLY A 130 3.05 -1.73 -7.68
N LEU A 131 2.35 -1.37 -8.74
CA LEU A 131 0.92 -1.60 -8.92
C LEU A 131 0.65 -2.43 -10.17
N LYS A 132 -0.20 -3.44 -10.02
CA LYS A 132 -0.69 -4.29 -11.12
C LYS A 132 -2.19 -4.46 -11.05
N LYS A 133 -2.82 -4.61 -12.20
CA LYS A 133 -4.21 -5.12 -12.26
C LYS A 133 -4.23 -6.64 -12.08
N LEU A 134 -5.35 -7.16 -11.63
CA LEU A 134 -5.61 -8.61 -11.60
C LEU A 134 -5.53 -9.25 -12.99
N SER A 135 -5.69 -8.47 -14.07
CA SER A 135 -5.45 -8.91 -15.45
C SER A 135 -3.96 -9.19 -15.77
N GLY A 136 -3.04 -8.80 -14.88
CA GLY A 136 -1.60 -8.86 -15.09
C GLY A 136 -0.99 -7.58 -15.69
N GLU A 137 -1.81 -6.61 -16.12
CA GLU A 137 -1.33 -5.31 -16.61
C GLU A 137 -0.54 -4.58 -15.52
N VAL A 138 0.63 -4.04 -15.90
CA VAL A 138 1.48 -3.27 -14.99
C VAL A 138 1.11 -1.79 -15.08
N ILE A 139 0.62 -1.22 -13.98
CA ILE A 139 0.37 0.21 -13.85
C ILE A 139 1.66 0.92 -13.42
N LEU A 140 2.31 0.41 -12.36
CA LEU A 140 3.60 0.89 -11.89
C LEU A 140 4.57 -0.29 -11.77
N ALA A 141 5.74 -0.15 -12.38
CA ALA A 141 6.82 -1.11 -12.20
C ALA A 141 7.24 -1.20 -10.73
N THR A 142 7.75 -2.37 -10.30
CA THR A 142 8.18 -2.62 -8.91
C THR A 142 9.55 -1.98 -8.67
N LYS A 143 9.58 -0.65 -8.49
CA LYS A 143 10.80 0.14 -8.29
C LYS A 143 10.67 1.26 -7.25
N TYR A 144 9.48 1.55 -6.79
CA TYR A 144 9.20 2.66 -5.88
C TYR A 144 9.46 2.27 -4.42
N ASP A 145 9.92 3.22 -3.62
CA ASP A 145 10.21 3.02 -2.20
C ASP A 145 8.93 2.92 -1.37
N ARG A 146 7.90 3.70 -1.77
CA ARG A 146 6.58 3.71 -1.13
C ARG A 146 5.51 4.10 -2.14
N ILE A 147 4.31 3.56 -1.94
CA ILE A 147 3.08 3.95 -2.64
C ILE A 147 2.02 4.08 -1.54
N ASP A 148 1.51 5.28 -1.34
CA ASP A 148 0.50 5.61 -0.34
C ASP A 148 -0.93 5.36 -0.88
N SER A 149 -1.93 5.55 -0.04
CA SER A 149 -3.33 5.29 -0.40
C SER A 149 -3.82 6.26 -1.48
N LEU A 150 -4.75 5.77 -2.31
CA LEU A 150 -5.43 6.61 -3.29
C LEU A 150 -6.40 7.56 -2.57
N CYS A 151 -6.26 8.85 -2.81
CA CYS A 151 -7.18 9.86 -2.36
C CYS A 151 -7.34 10.92 -3.45
N GLU A 152 -8.57 11.39 -3.69
CA GLU A 152 -8.88 12.41 -4.70
C GLU A 152 -8.28 12.11 -6.10
N LEU A 153 -8.35 10.82 -6.52
CA LEU A 153 -7.90 10.27 -7.82
C LEU A 153 -6.38 10.22 -8.04
N VAL A 154 -5.59 10.60 -7.06
CA VAL A 154 -4.12 10.52 -7.08
C VAL A 154 -3.60 9.82 -5.82
N PHE A 155 -2.38 9.33 -5.86
CA PHE A 155 -1.69 8.75 -4.72
C PHE A 155 -0.24 9.21 -4.69
N ALA A 156 0.28 9.40 -3.49
CA ALA A 156 1.67 9.77 -3.30
C ALA A 156 2.59 8.57 -3.54
N VAL A 157 3.71 8.84 -4.17
CA VAL A 157 4.72 7.84 -4.51
C VAL A 157 6.10 8.38 -4.13
N THR A 158 6.89 7.55 -3.46
CA THR A 158 8.29 7.86 -3.15
C THR A 158 9.22 7.08 -4.08
N LEU A 159 10.18 7.77 -4.67
CA LEU A 159 11.23 7.22 -5.51
C LEU A 159 12.56 7.88 -5.16
N GLU A 160 13.55 7.08 -4.73
CA GLU A 160 14.89 7.55 -4.38
C GLU A 160 14.89 8.72 -3.36
N GLY A 161 14.02 8.60 -2.35
CA GLY A 161 13.87 9.60 -1.29
C GLY A 161 13.07 10.85 -1.69
N LYS A 162 12.57 10.92 -2.93
CA LYS A 162 11.72 12.01 -3.40
C LYS A 162 10.27 11.58 -3.54
N LEU A 163 9.38 12.48 -3.15
CA LEU A 163 7.93 12.35 -3.17
C LEU A 163 7.35 13.07 -4.38
N GLY A 164 6.45 12.42 -5.07
CA GLY A 164 5.61 12.98 -6.13
C GLY A 164 4.22 12.34 -6.09
N PHE A 165 3.34 12.70 -7.00
CA PHE A 165 2.00 12.12 -7.08
C PHE A 165 1.73 11.55 -8.47
N MET A 166 1.04 10.42 -8.49
CA MET A 166 0.67 9.71 -9.71
C MET A 166 -0.82 9.38 -9.71
N ASN A 167 -1.37 9.17 -10.91
CA ASN A 167 -2.74 8.71 -11.09
C ASN A 167 -2.80 7.19 -11.38
N LEU A 168 -4.03 6.64 -11.45
CA LEU A 168 -4.26 5.21 -11.71
C LEU A 168 -3.89 4.75 -13.14
N LYS A 169 -3.49 5.66 -14.03
CA LYS A 169 -2.91 5.30 -15.34
C LYS A 169 -1.40 5.16 -15.28
N GLY A 170 -0.77 5.45 -14.13
CA GLY A 170 0.68 5.45 -13.98
C GLY A 170 1.34 6.73 -14.50
N GLU A 171 0.56 7.79 -14.71
CA GLU A 171 1.07 9.10 -15.15
C GLU A 171 1.46 9.93 -13.93
N THR A 172 2.59 10.62 -14.00
CA THR A 172 3.02 11.57 -12.98
C THR A 172 2.17 12.85 -13.08
N VAL A 173 1.43 13.16 -12.02
CA VAL A 173 0.61 14.37 -11.90
C VAL A 173 1.43 15.50 -11.27
N ILE A 174 2.16 15.20 -10.20
CA ILE A 174 3.06 16.12 -9.53
C ILE A 174 4.46 15.50 -9.54
N PRO A 175 5.49 16.23 -10.04
CA PRO A 175 6.86 15.75 -10.12
C PRO A 175 7.44 15.33 -8.77
N PHE A 176 8.50 14.50 -8.80
CA PHE A 176 9.21 14.01 -7.61
C PHE A 176 10.18 15.08 -7.08
N ASP A 177 9.64 16.24 -6.67
CA ASP A 177 10.40 17.43 -6.25
C ASP A 177 10.41 17.65 -4.74
N TYR A 178 9.55 16.93 -4.01
CA TYR A 178 9.43 17.03 -2.57
C TYR A 178 10.27 15.96 -1.88
N ASP A 179 10.62 16.18 -0.61
CA ASP A 179 11.35 15.17 0.16
C ASP A 179 10.38 14.17 0.77
N ALA A 180 10.76 12.89 0.78
CA ALA A 180 9.97 11.85 1.43
C ALA A 180 10.10 11.96 2.95
N PHE A 181 9.02 11.61 3.67
CA PHE A 181 8.98 11.53 5.13
C PHE A 181 8.11 10.33 5.55
N ASP A 182 8.13 9.98 6.84
CA ASP A 182 7.59 8.70 7.29
C ASP A 182 6.05 8.62 7.29
N GLU A 183 5.35 9.75 7.42
CA GLU A 183 3.90 9.80 7.45
C GLU A 183 3.30 9.51 6.06
N GLU A 184 2.08 8.96 6.06
CA GLU A 184 1.29 8.77 4.85
C GLU A 184 0.89 10.12 4.25
N VAL A 185 1.12 10.28 2.95
CA VAL A 185 0.81 11.51 2.22
C VAL A 185 -0.37 11.28 1.28
N ALA A 186 -1.37 12.15 1.40
CA ALA A 186 -2.53 12.14 0.51
C ALA A 186 -3.13 13.54 0.38
N PHE A 187 -3.91 13.74 -0.67
CA PHE A 187 -4.76 14.92 -0.79
C PHE A 187 -6.01 14.77 0.07
N TYR A 188 -6.32 15.81 0.82
CA TYR A 188 -7.57 15.93 1.58
C TYR A 188 -8.12 17.34 1.40
N ASN A 189 -9.37 17.44 0.95
CA ASN A 189 -10.02 18.72 0.65
C ASN A 189 -9.19 19.59 -0.33
N GLY A 190 -8.59 18.94 -1.34
CA GLY A 190 -7.79 19.61 -2.37
C GLY A 190 -6.37 19.97 -1.98
N LEU A 191 -5.91 19.67 -0.75
CA LEU A 191 -4.57 20.01 -0.27
C LEU A 191 -3.79 18.76 0.18
N ALA A 192 -2.50 18.71 -0.19
CA ALA A 192 -1.54 17.73 0.33
C ALA A 192 -0.43 18.42 1.11
N CYS A 193 -0.11 17.87 2.29
CA CYS A 193 1.05 18.27 3.06
C CYS A 193 2.31 17.65 2.42
N VAL A 194 3.28 18.50 2.09
CA VAL A 194 4.56 18.09 1.52
C VAL A 194 5.70 18.85 2.20
N ASN A 195 6.94 18.37 2.09
CA ASN A 195 8.06 19.02 2.70
C ASN A 195 9.20 19.32 1.71
N LYS A 196 10.06 20.22 2.12
CA LYS A 196 11.35 20.51 1.49
C LYS A 196 12.43 20.63 2.54
N SER A 197 13.59 20.04 2.29
CA SER A 197 14.78 20.25 3.11
C SER A 197 15.36 21.65 2.87
N ARG A 198 15.91 22.23 3.93
CA ARG A 198 16.71 23.45 3.91
C ARG A 198 18.19 23.12 3.78
N ASP A 199 19.00 24.14 3.49
CA ASP A 199 20.45 24.03 3.42
C ASP A 199 21.09 23.61 4.75
N ASP A 200 20.42 23.87 5.88
CA ASP A 200 20.83 23.46 7.22
C ASP A 200 20.43 22.02 7.58
N GLY A 201 19.78 21.30 6.66
CA GLY A 201 19.30 19.93 6.83
C GLY A 201 17.98 19.82 7.61
N SER A 202 17.37 20.92 8.02
CA SER A 202 16.03 20.92 8.61
C SER A 202 14.96 20.78 7.52
N TYR A 203 13.76 20.30 7.91
CA TYR A 203 12.62 20.17 7.02
C TYR A 203 11.59 21.27 7.27
N GLN A 204 10.94 21.71 6.19
CA GLN A 204 9.80 22.60 6.24
C GLN A 204 8.62 21.99 5.52
N PHE A 205 7.48 21.97 6.19
CA PHE A 205 6.22 21.53 5.64
C PHE A 205 5.43 22.73 5.10
N GLY A 206 4.75 22.48 3.99
CA GLY A 206 3.83 23.40 3.32
C GLY A 206 2.72 22.59 2.65
N TYR A 207 1.80 23.26 1.99
CA TYR A 207 0.67 22.59 1.36
C TYR A 207 0.53 23.02 -0.09
N ILE A 208 0.29 22.04 -0.93
CA ILE A 208 0.07 22.23 -2.36
C ILE A 208 -1.32 21.77 -2.78
N ASP A 209 -1.82 22.35 -3.85
CA ASP A 209 -3.02 21.88 -4.53
C ASP A 209 -2.68 20.85 -5.64
N HIS A 210 -3.74 20.32 -6.30
CA HIS A 210 -3.59 19.37 -7.41
C HIS A 210 -2.85 19.91 -8.64
N SER A 211 -2.74 21.23 -8.76
CA SER A 211 -1.99 21.92 -9.81
C SER A 211 -0.52 22.14 -9.45
N ASN A 212 -0.09 21.60 -8.30
CA ASN A 212 1.23 21.82 -7.72
C ASN A 212 1.51 23.29 -7.31
N MET A 213 0.45 24.08 -7.10
CA MET A 213 0.59 25.43 -6.57
C MET A 213 0.70 25.38 -5.04
N VAL A 214 1.64 26.18 -4.50
CA VAL A 214 1.79 26.31 -3.05
C VAL A 214 0.66 27.19 -2.51
N VAL A 215 -0.25 26.61 -1.75
CA VAL A 215 -1.36 27.31 -1.09
C VAL A 215 -0.95 27.79 0.31
N ILE A 216 -0.23 26.96 1.05
CA ILE A 216 0.32 27.31 2.37
C ILE A 216 1.84 27.20 2.29
N PRO A 217 2.59 28.30 2.54
CA PRO A 217 4.04 28.35 2.37
C PRO A 217 4.81 27.32 3.21
N PHE A 218 6.01 26.94 2.74
CA PHE A 218 6.94 26.06 3.43
C PHE A 218 7.58 26.78 4.62
N GLN A 219 7.03 26.60 5.80
CA GLN A 219 7.54 27.22 7.03
C GLN A 219 7.27 26.41 8.30
N PHE A 220 6.40 25.39 8.23
CA PHE A 220 5.98 24.67 9.41
C PHE A 220 6.93 23.51 9.74
N SER A 221 7.04 23.18 11.03
CA SER A 221 7.91 22.12 11.54
C SER A 221 7.21 20.76 11.63
N GLY A 222 5.90 20.69 11.37
CA GLY A 222 5.13 19.45 11.48
C GLY A 222 4.28 19.15 10.25
N ALA A 223 4.02 17.87 10.03
CA ALA A 223 3.10 17.37 9.02
C ALA A 223 1.70 17.15 9.64
N GLN A 224 0.71 17.87 9.15
CA GLN A 224 -0.69 17.68 9.51
C GLN A 224 -1.52 17.49 8.25
N THR A 225 -2.69 16.89 8.35
CA THR A 225 -3.59 16.69 7.20
C THR A 225 -4.94 17.33 7.45
N PHE A 226 -5.59 17.80 6.38
CA PHE A 226 -6.95 18.33 6.42
C PHE A 226 -8.02 17.23 6.35
N LYS A 227 -7.69 15.98 6.61
CA LYS A 227 -8.63 14.88 6.59
C LYS A 227 -9.80 15.15 7.53
N ASP A 228 -11.02 15.24 6.96
CA ASP A 228 -12.27 15.51 7.69
C ASP A 228 -12.26 16.82 8.51
N LYS A 229 -11.46 17.81 8.07
CA LYS A 229 -11.29 19.09 8.78
C LYS A 229 -11.26 20.27 7.82
N ASP A 230 -11.89 21.38 8.22
CA ASP A 230 -11.82 22.65 7.49
C ASP A 230 -10.59 23.47 7.89
N TYR A 231 -9.99 23.15 9.03
CA TYR A 231 -8.75 23.74 9.50
C TYR A 231 -7.92 22.73 10.30
N ILE A 232 -6.63 23.01 10.40
CA ILE A 232 -5.68 22.26 11.24
C ILE A 232 -4.87 23.24 12.09
N GLU A 233 -4.26 22.74 13.15
CA GLU A 233 -3.22 23.44 13.89
C GLU A 233 -1.86 22.90 13.47
N ASN A 234 -0.93 23.80 13.20
CA ASN A 234 0.46 23.47 12.89
C ASN A 234 1.40 24.45 13.59
N TRP A 235 2.67 24.19 13.62
CA TRP A 235 3.63 24.95 14.41
C TRP A 235 4.94 25.23 13.67
N ILE A 236 5.62 26.29 14.13
CA ILE A 236 6.98 26.62 13.79
C ILE A 236 7.82 26.50 15.06
N THR A 237 8.93 25.78 14.98
CA THR A 237 9.86 25.62 16.10
C THR A 237 11.09 26.44 15.83
N TYR A 238 11.51 27.24 16.79
CA TYR A 238 12.71 28.06 16.74
C TYR A 238 13.74 27.59 17.78
N PRO A 239 15.06 27.60 17.47
CA PRO A 239 16.08 27.40 18.49
C PRO A 239 16.00 28.55 19.50
N ALA A 240 15.74 28.24 20.77
CA ALA A 240 15.90 29.22 21.84
C ALA A 240 17.39 29.38 22.15
N GLY A 241 17.91 30.60 22.12
CA GLY A 241 19.32 30.89 22.27
C GLY A 241 19.92 30.30 23.54
N GLY A 242 20.83 29.35 23.37
CA GLY A 242 21.75 28.82 24.40
C GLY A 242 21.17 27.75 25.28
N ASP A 243 21.23 26.57 25.00
CA ASP A 243 20.96 25.33 25.71
C ASP A 243 19.67 24.57 25.31
N LYS A 244 19.68 23.92 24.16
CA LYS A 244 18.73 22.86 23.71
C LYS A 244 17.21 23.10 23.98
N SER A 245 16.83 24.32 24.34
CA SER A 245 15.43 24.72 24.42
C SER A 245 14.93 25.23 23.09
N TYR A 246 13.67 24.95 22.77
CA TYR A 246 13.00 25.45 21.57
C TYR A 246 11.77 26.23 22.02
N THR A 247 11.50 27.35 21.36
CA THR A 247 10.20 28.03 21.42
C THR A 247 9.34 27.54 20.28
N ARG A 248 8.02 27.56 20.47
CA ARG A 248 7.06 27.04 19.51
C ARG A 248 5.91 28.01 19.33
N ASP A 249 5.73 28.48 18.11
CA ASP A 249 4.53 29.22 17.74
C ASP A 249 3.52 28.30 17.07
N THR A 250 2.28 28.33 17.51
CA THR A 250 1.20 27.51 16.96
C THR A 250 0.29 28.37 16.08
N TYR A 251 -0.06 27.82 14.92
CA TYR A 251 -0.86 28.48 13.89
C TYR A 251 -2.07 27.64 13.54
N LYS A 252 -3.19 28.32 13.34
CA LYS A 252 -4.40 27.74 12.72
C LYS A 252 -4.32 28.00 11.21
N LEU A 253 -4.39 26.90 10.44
CA LEU A 253 -4.34 26.93 8.98
C LEU A 253 -5.70 26.55 8.42
N ALA A 254 -6.22 27.30 7.48
CA ALA A 254 -7.46 27.02 6.77
C ALA A 254 -7.18 26.54 5.33
N LEU A 255 -8.17 25.89 4.72
CA LEU A 255 -8.11 25.36 3.36
C LEU A 255 -7.84 26.44 2.28
N ASP A 256 -8.26 27.68 2.50
CA ASP A 256 -8.03 28.80 1.59
C ASP A 256 -6.63 29.41 1.69
N GLY A 257 -5.76 28.83 2.54
CA GLY A 257 -4.40 29.32 2.78
C GLY A 257 -4.31 30.36 3.92
N THR A 258 -5.43 30.72 4.58
CA THR A 258 -5.41 31.62 5.73
C THR A 258 -4.60 31.03 6.88
N ILE A 259 -3.68 31.83 7.43
CA ILE A 259 -2.77 31.46 8.52
C ILE A 259 -2.98 32.45 9.68
N ILE A 260 -3.34 31.93 10.85
CA ILE A 260 -3.57 32.74 12.05
C ILE A 260 -2.74 32.17 13.19
N MET A 261 -1.87 32.99 13.77
CA MET A 261 -1.15 32.61 15.00
C MET A 261 -2.13 32.53 16.16
N VAL A 262 -2.12 31.45 16.91
CA VAL A 262 -3.05 31.21 18.02
C VAL A 262 -2.34 31.10 19.37
N ASP A 263 -1.06 30.73 19.39
CA ASP A 263 -0.28 30.61 20.63
C ASP A 263 1.23 30.76 20.36
N SER A 264 1.98 31.18 21.39
CA SER A 264 3.44 31.30 21.38
C SER A 264 3.99 30.87 22.74
N GLU A 265 4.83 29.80 22.76
CA GLU A 265 5.47 29.22 23.95
C GLU A 265 6.98 29.41 23.94
#